data_27ca72cfaac35c541e08a0914fee1fa9
#
_entry.id   27ca72cfaac35c541e08a0914fee1fa9
#
_cell.length_a   1.000
_cell.length_b   1.000
_cell.length_c   1.000
_cell.angle_alpha   90.00
_cell.angle_beta   90.00
_cell.angle_gamma   90.00
#
_symmetry.space_group_name_H-M   'P 1'
#
loop_
_entity.id
_entity.type
_entity.pdbx_description
1 polymer ?
#
loop_
_entity_poly.entity_id
_entity_poly.type
_entity_poly.pdbx_seq_one_letter_code
_entity_poly.pdbx_strand_id
1 'polypeptide(L)'
;MKQGSVIWFCGLAGSGKSALAETLLKLLRNEFDNVVYLDGDETREFCEPYADNYSKEGRMQVALKRARMANFLSKQGQIVVVSTISLFNEVYEFNRTNCINYFEIFVECEFDELKRRDKKGLYTGALQGKIKDVVGVDIKFDEPKPNLRLDNTKLDKLDEKARFIFDEFMKFYPSSSAHIFSNSK
;
A
#
# COMPACT_ATOMS: atom_id res chain seq x y z
N MET A 1 16.55 -19.05 -5.78
CA MET A 1 16.06 -18.22 -4.66
C MET A 1 14.71 -17.64 -5.08
N LYS A 2 13.72 -17.59 -4.16
CA LYS A 2 12.44 -16.93 -4.46
C LYS A 2 12.68 -15.45 -4.72
N GLN A 3 11.98 -14.90 -5.69
CA GLN A 3 12.14 -13.50 -6.06
C GLN A 3 11.22 -12.64 -5.20
N GLY A 4 11.78 -11.65 -4.51
CA GLY A 4 11.00 -10.74 -3.70
C GLY A 4 10.31 -9.67 -4.53
N SER A 5 9.29 -9.05 -3.95
CA SER A 5 8.54 -7.94 -4.53
C SER A 5 7.96 -7.05 -3.46
N VAL A 6 7.64 -5.81 -3.80
CA VAL A 6 6.88 -4.91 -2.92
C VAL A 6 5.61 -4.46 -3.65
N ILE A 7 4.46 -4.78 -3.10
CA ILE A 7 3.14 -4.31 -3.54
C ILE A 7 2.70 -3.22 -2.58
N TRP A 8 2.65 -1.98 -3.06
CA TRP A 8 2.45 -0.80 -2.23
C TRP A 8 1.11 -0.13 -2.50
N PHE A 9 0.15 -0.32 -1.59
CA PHE A 9 -1.12 0.41 -1.64
C PHE A 9 -0.98 1.77 -0.98
N CYS A 10 -1.20 2.82 -1.73
CA CYS A 10 -1.31 4.19 -1.23
C CYS A 10 -2.68 4.79 -1.55
N GLY A 11 -3.05 5.86 -0.85
CA GLY A 11 -4.34 6.54 -1.00
C GLY A 11 -4.80 7.18 0.30
N LEU A 12 -5.83 8.01 0.25
CA LEU A 12 -6.34 8.74 1.41
C LEU A 12 -6.99 7.82 2.46
N ALA A 13 -7.16 8.31 3.68
CA ALA A 13 -7.86 7.59 4.73
C ALA A 13 -9.30 7.24 4.28
N GLY A 14 -9.76 6.02 4.56
CA GLY A 14 -11.11 5.58 4.15
C GLY A 14 -11.25 5.18 2.67
N SER A 15 -10.20 5.23 1.84
CA SER A 15 -10.28 4.81 0.42
C SER A 15 -10.45 3.29 0.23
N GLY A 16 -10.28 2.48 1.29
CA GLY A 16 -10.46 1.02 1.24
C GLY A 16 -9.21 0.20 0.98
N LYS A 17 -8.01 0.80 1.10
CA LYS A 17 -6.71 0.14 0.89
C LYS A 17 -6.54 -1.15 1.66
N SER A 18 -6.78 -1.13 2.98
CA SER A 18 -6.59 -2.31 3.84
C SER A 18 -7.50 -3.46 3.42
N ALA A 19 -8.78 -3.20 3.13
CA ALA A 19 -9.70 -4.24 2.68
C ALA A 19 -9.26 -4.87 1.34
N LEU A 20 -8.80 -4.05 0.38
CA LEU A 20 -8.25 -4.53 -0.89
C LEU A 20 -6.97 -5.33 -0.68
N ALA A 21 -6.06 -4.84 0.17
CA ALA A 21 -4.80 -5.52 0.49
C ALA A 21 -5.05 -6.87 1.17
N GLU A 22 -5.93 -6.94 2.16
CA GLU A 22 -6.29 -8.18 2.86
C GLU A 22 -6.94 -9.21 1.93
N THR A 23 -7.77 -8.75 0.99
CA THR A 23 -8.38 -9.64 -0.01
C THR A 23 -7.33 -10.12 -1.02
N LEU A 24 -6.43 -9.25 -1.48
CA LEU A 24 -5.29 -9.62 -2.31
C LEU A 24 -4.37 -10.64 -1.60
N LEU A 25 -4.12 -10.45 -0.29
CA LEU A 25 -3.30 -11.38 0.50
C LEU A 25 -3.80 -12.82 0.45
N LYS A 26 -5.13 -13.03 0.47
CA LYS A 26 -5.72 -14.37 0.36
C LYS A 26 -5.37 -15.00 -0.99
N LEU A 27 -5.44 -14.23 -2.08
CA LEU A 27 -5.10 -14.70 -3.41
C LEU A 27 -3.60 -15.01 -3.54
N LEU A 28 -2.75 -14.10 -3.03
CA LEU A 28 -1.30 -14.30 -3.06
C LEU A 28 -0.85 -15.51 -2.24
N ARG A 29 -1.43 -15.74 -1.05
CA ARG A 29 -1.08 -16.86 -0.18
C ARG A 29 -1.53 -18.22 -0.71
N ASN A 30 -2.44 -18.26 -1.67
CA ASN A 30 -2.77 -19.48 -2.40
C ASN A 30 -1.69 -19.88 -3.42
N GLU A 31 -0.93 -18.89 -3.93
CA GLU A 31 0.10 -19.10 -4.97
C GLU A 31 1.53 -19.04 -4.41
N PHE A 32 1.72 -18.32 -3.29
CA PHE A 32 3.05 -18.05 -2.72
C PHE A 32 3.06 -18.30 -1.22
N ASP A 33 4.13 -18.92 -0.72
CA ASP A 33 4.36 -19.20 0.71
C ASP A 33 5.22 -18.13 1.41
N ASN A 34 5.71 -17.13 0.66
CA ASN A 34 6.61 -16.07 1.11
C ASN A 34 5.94 -14.68 1.08
N VAL A 35 4.70 -14.58 1.56
CA VAL A 35 3.91 -13.33 1.56
C VAL A 35 3.85 -12.73 2.97
N VAL A 36 4.27 -11.48 3.10
CA VAL A 36 4.24 -10.68 4.33
C VAL A 36 3.34 -9.47 4.16
N TYR A 37 2.58 -9.12 5.19
CA TYR A 37 1.75 -7.91 5.21
C TYR A 37 2.27 -6.90 6.22
N LEU A 38 2.36 -5.64 5.79
CA LEU A 38 2.70 -4.49 6.61
C LEU A 38 1.53 -3.49 6.55
N ASP A 39 0.61 -3.61 7.50
CA ASP A 39 -0.45 -2.60 7.66
C ASP A 39 0.12 -1.28 8.20
N GLY A 40 -0.40 -0.18 7.71
CA GLY A 40 0.05 1.16 8.04
C GLY A 40 -0.21 1.58 9.49
N ASP A 41 -1.31 1.12 10.06
CA ASP A 41 -1.67 1.44 11.45
C ASP A 41 -0.91 0.49 12.41
N GLU A 42 -0.90 -0.82 12.13
CA GLU A 42 -0.21 -1.81 12.98
C GLU A 42 1.30 -1.59 13.03
N THR A 43 1.95 -1.31 11.90
CA THR A 43 3.39 -1.10 11.85
C THR A 43 3.83 0.26 12.36
N ARG A 44 2.90 1.16 12.72
CA ARG A 44 3.22 2.50 13.18
C ARG A 44 3.94 2.50 14.51
N GLU A 45 3.58 1.63 15.43
CA GLU A 45 4.21 1.49 16.76
C GLU A 45 5.71 1.17 16.68
N PHE A 46 6.15 0.49 15.61
CA PHE A 46 7.58 0.20 15.37
C PHE A 46 8.36 1.37 14.76
N CYS A 47 7.71 2.53 14.58
CA CYS A 47 8.31 3.69 13.91
C CYS A 47 8.83 4.75 14.88
N GLU A 48 9.20 4.39 16.10
CA GLU A 48 9.78 5.33 17.05
C GLU A 48 11.00 6.09 16.48
N PRO A 49 11.23 7.37 16.81
CA PRO A 49 10.43 8.20 17.74
C PRO A 49 9.25 8.92 17.07
N TYR A 50 8.83 8.54 15.87
CA TYR A 50 7.80 9.24 15.08
C TYR A 50 6.41 8.59 15.18
N ALA A 51 6.24 7.55 15.99
CA ALA A 51 4.99 6.79 16.11
C ALA A 51 3.79 7.70 16.43
N ASP A 52 3.93 8.64 17.34
CA ASP A 52 2.89 9.58 17.75
C ASP A 52 2.91 10.92 17.02
N ASN A 53 3.84 11.09 16.06
CA ASN A 53 3.95 12.32 15.28
C ASN A 53 3.12 12.24 14.00
N TYR A 54 1.99 12.94 13.95
CA TYR A 54 1.09 13.01 12.80
C TYR A 54 1.31 14.21 11.88
N SER A 55 2.28 15.10 12.18
CA SER A 55 2.68 16.17 11.26
C SER A 55 3.13 15.60 9.90
N LYS A 56 3.21 16.46 8.88
CA LYS A 56 3.71 16.05 7.55
C LYS A 56 5.06 15.35 7.65
N GLU A 57 5.99 15.93 8.42
CA GLU A 57 7.33 15.37 8.62
C GLU A 57 7.27 14.02 9.32
N GLY A 58 6.54 13.90 10.44
CA GLY A 58 6.40 12.64 11.17
C GLY A 58 5.78 11.54 10.31
N ARG A 59 4.74 11.86 9.54
CA ARG A 59 4.12 10.91 8.59
C ARG A 59 5.10 10.45 7.51
N MET A 60 5.91 11.37 6.97
CA MET A 60 6.93 11.05 5.98
C MET A 60 8.00 10.13 6.57
N GLN A 61 8.51 10.42 7.76
CA GLN A 61 9.51 9.57 8.45
C GLN A 61 8.96 8.18 8.74
N VAL A 62 7.73 8.07 9.23
CA VAL A 62 7.04 6.77 9.43
C VAL A 62 6.93 6.00 8.10
N ALA A 63 6.55 6.68 7.03
CA ALA A 63 6.42 6.06 5.71
C ALA A 63 7.78 5.57 5.17
N LEU A 64 8.85 6.35 5.33
CA LEU A 64 10.21 5.97 4.93
C LEU A 64 10.75 4.79 5.77
N LYS A 65 10.46 4.72 7.07
CA LYS A 65 10.83 3.56 7.90
C LYS A 65 10.15 2.29 7.40
N ARG A 66 8.86 2.36 7.10
CA ARG A 66 8.10 1.25 6.51
C ARG A 66 8.62 0.86 5.13
N ALA A 67 8.98 1.82 4.29
CA ALA A 67 9.59 1.59 3.00
C ALA A 67 10.94 0.84 3.11
N ARG A 68 11.78 1.21 4.09
CA ARG A 68 13.03 0.49 4.39
C ARG A 68 12.79 -0.93 4.87
N MET A 69 11.77 -1.15 5.71
CA MET A 69 11.37 -2.48 6.16
C MET A 69 10.89 -3.34 4.99
N ALA A 70 10.03 -2.79 4.12
CA ALA A 70 9.56 -3.50 2.92
C ALA A 70 10.72 -3.84 1.97
N ASN A 71 11.65 -2.91 1.74
CA ASN A 71 12.85 -3.15 0.96
C ASN A 71 13.72 -4.27 1.57
N PHE A 72 13.95 -4.24 2.88
CA PHE A 72 14.73 -5.27 3.57
C PHE A 72 14.12 -6.66 3.40
N LEU A 73 12.81 -6.80 3.60
CA LEU A 73 12.11 -8.07 3.46
C LEU A 73 12.08 -8.56 2.01
N SER A 74 11.86 -7.66 1.04
CA SER A 74 11.85 -8.04 -0.38
C SER A 74 13.21 -8.55 -0.86
N LYS A 75 14.31 -7.99 -0.34
CA LYS A 75 15.66 -8.47 -0.63
C LYS A 75 15.93 -9.88 -0.07
N GLN A 76 15.14 -10.32 0.89
CA GLN A 76 15.18 -11.69 1.41
C GLN A 76 14.20 -12.64 0.69
N GLY A 77 13.67 -12.22 -0.45
CA GLY A 77 12.77 -13.04 -1.27
C GLY A 77 11.32 -13.02 -0.84
N GLN A 78 10.89 -12.06 0.02
CA GLN A 78 9.50 -11.95 0.43
C GLN A 78 8.69 -11.11 -0.57
N ILE A 79 7.45 -11.48 -0.81
CA ILE A 79 6.43 -10.63 -1.44
C ILE A 79 5.80 -9.81 -0.31
N VAL A 80 6.10 -8.52 -0.27
CA VAL A 80 5.68 -7.63 0.82
C VAL A 80 4.51 -6.78 0.35
N VAL A 81 3.34 -7.01 0.93
CA VAL A 81 2.16 -6.15 0.70
C VAL A 81 2.16 -5.06 1.76
N VAL A 82 2.05 -3.81 1.34
CA VAL A 82 2.02 -2.64 2.23
C VAL A 82 0.73 -1.87 1.99
N SER A 83 0.01 -1.48 3.05
CA SER A 83 -1.19 -0.65 2.99
C SER A 83 -1.02 0.60 3.84
N THR A 84 -0.92 1.78 3.21
CA THR A 84 -0.59 3.01 3.95
C THR A 84 -1.07 4.28 3.22
N ILE A 85 -1.18 5.41 3.92
CA ILE A 85 -1.51 6.70 3.30
C ILE A 85 -0.32 7.23 2.47
N SER A 86 0.88 7.30 2.99
CA SER A 86 2.21 7.58 2.38
C SER A 86 2.23 8.32 1.02
N LEU A 87 1.53 9.44 0.90
CA LEU A 87 1.40 10.19 -0.35
C LEU A 87 2.46 11.32 -0.40
N PHE A 88 3.75 10.94 -0.46
CA PHE A 88 4.89 11.86 -0.45
C PHE A 88 5.92 11.46 -1.51
N ASN A 89 6.43 12.43 -2.28
CA ASN A 89 7.40 12.18 -3.35
C ASN A 89 8.65 11.45 -2.85
N GLU A 90 9.15 11.79 -1.67
CA GLU A 90 10.34 11.17 -1.08
C GLU A 90 10.16 9.67 -0.85
N VAL A 91 8.94 9.25 -0.51
CA VAL A 91 8.60 7.82 -0.34
C VAL A 91 8.51 7.12 -1.68
N TYR A 92 7.89 7.75 -2.68
CA TYR A 92 7.78 7.20 -4.03
C TYR A 92 9.17 6.99 -4.65
N GLU A 93 10.03 8.00 -4.56
CA GLU A 93 11.40 7.95 -5.08
C GLU A 93 12.23 6.88 -4.37
N PHE A 94 12.16 6.83 -3.04
CA PHE A 94 12.83 5.79 -2.27
C PHE A 94 12.39 4.38 -2.72
N ASN A 95 11.10 4.14 -2.82
CA ASN A 95 10.57 2.83 -3.20
C ASN A 95 10.99 2.43 -4.61
N ARG A 96 10.84 3.31 -5.60
CA ARG A 96 11.20 3.05 -6.99
C ARG A 96 12.68 2.78 -7.17
N THR A 97 13.53 3.44 -6.38
CA THR A 97 14.99 3.29 -6.46
C THR A 97 15.49 2.04 -5.75
N ASN A 98 14.87 1.66 -4.64
CA ASN A 98 15.46 0.69 -3.72
C ASN A 98 14.72 -0.65 -3.65
N CYS A 99 13.37 -0.66 -3.82
CA CYS A 99 12.58 -1.86 -3.65
C CYS A 99 12.65 -2.76 -4.88
N ILE A 100 12.77 -4.06 -4.64
CA ILE A 100 12.77 -5.06 -5.70
C ILE A 100 11.34 -5.22 -6.24
N ASN A 101 11.19 -5.22 -7.56
CA ASN A 101 9.90 -5.44 -8.24
C ASN A 101 8.78 -4.64 -7.58
N TYR A 102 8.97 -3.33 -7.51
CA TYR A 102 8.04 -2.39 -6.86
C TYR A 102 6.79 -2.17 -7.71
N PHE A 103 5.64 -2.59 -7.19
CA PHE A 103 4.33 -2.42 -7.81
C PHE A 103 3.47 -1.49 -6.98
N GLU A 104 3.26 -0.27 -7.46
CA GLU A 104 2.53 0.80 -6.78
C GLU A 104 1.08 0.83 -7.21
N ILE A 105 0.16 0.82 -6.25
CA ILE A 105 -1.28 0.88 -6.46
C ILE A 105 -1.82 2.11 -5.75
N PHE A 106 -2.40 3.03 -6.51
CA PHE A 106 -3.12 4.16 -5.95
C PHE A 106 -4.61 3.85 -5.88
N VAL A 107 -5.13 3.75 -4.65
CA VAL A 107 -6.56 3.54 -4.40
C VAL A 107 -7.25 4.89 -4.31
N GLU A 108 -7.87 5.28 -5.41
CA GLU A 108 -8.63 6.52 -5.53
C GLU A 108 -10.01 6.39 -4.89
N CYS A 109 -10.50 7.50 -4.38
CA CYS A 109 -11.87 7.63 -3.89
C CYS A 109 -12.23 9.11 -3.93
N GLU A 110 -13.41 9.44 -4.44
CA GLU A 110 -13.91 10.80 -4.44
C GLU A 110 -13.97 11.37 -3.00
N PHE A 111 -13.55 12.62 -2.85
CA PHE A 111 -13.41 13.23 -1.52
C PHE A 111 -14.76 13.33 -0.79
N ASP A 112 -15.85 13.58 -1.51
CA ASP A 112 -17.20 13.60 -0.92
C ASP A 112 -17.59 12.23 -0.36
N GLU A 113 -17.20 11.16 -1.03
CA GLU A 113 -17.42 9.81 -0.53
C GLU A 113 -16.54 9.50 0.68
N LEU A 114 -15.28 9.97 0.71
CA LEU A 114 -14.42 9.86 1.89
C LEU A 114 -15.02 10.57 3.10
N LYS A 115 -15.58 11.76 2.91
CA LYS A 115 -16.33 12.50 3.97
C LYS A 115 -17.58 11.74 4.41
N ARG A 116 -18.31 11.14 3.48
CA ARG A 116 -19.49 10.33 3.79
C ARG A 116 -19.13 9.09 4.63
N ARG A 117 -18.03 8.42 4.28
CA ARG A 117 -17.49 7.28 5.06
C ARG A 117 -16.96 7.69 6.41
N ASP A 118 -16.32 8.82 6.46
CA ASP A 118 -15.73 9.53 7.61
C ASP A 118 -15.28 8.63 8.75
N LYS A 119 -14.45 7.66 8.42
CA LYS A 119 -13.97 6.67 9.39
C LYS A 119 -13.36 7.36 10.62
N LYS A 120 -13.94 7.14 11.76
CA LYS A 120 -13.55 7.72 13.07
C LYS A 120 -13.72 9.25 13.17
N GLY A 121 -14.57 9.88 12.36
CA GLY A 121 -14.81 11.33 12.41
C GLY A 121 -13.61 12.17 11.96
N LEU A 122 -12.67 11.58 11.21
CA LEU A 122 -11.40 12.21 10.83
C LEU A 122 -11.61 13.45 9.96
N TYR A 123 -12.37 13.31 8.88
CA TYR A 123 -12.62 14.41 7.93
C TYR A 123 -13.55 15.47 8.51
N THR A 124 -14.62 15.06 9.20
CA THR A 124 -15.52 15.98 9.89
C THR A 124 -14.76 16.79 10.93
N GLY A 125 -13.93 16.13 11.74
CA GLY A 125 -13.11 16.80 12.76
C GLY A 125 -12.08 17.76 12.16
N ALA A 126 -11.45 17.39 11.05
CA ALA A 126 -10.47 18.23 10.37
C ALA A 126 -11.13 19.46 9.74
N LEU A 127 -12.25 19.29 9.04
CA LEU A 127 -12.99 20.40 8.43
C LEU A 127 -13.56 21.39 9.47
N GLN A 128 -13.82 20.91 10.69
CA GLN A 128 -14.24 21.74 11.83
C GLN A 128 -13.04 22.35 12.60
N GLY A 129 -11.80 22.08 12.18
CA GLY A 129 -10.59 22.55 12.85
C GLY A 129 -10.30 21.87 14.21
N LYS A 130 -11.01 20.78 14.54
CA LYS A 130 -10.85 20.00 15.79
C LYS A 130 -9.71 18.99 15.69
N ILE A 131 -9.45 18.47 14.50
CA ILE A 131 -8.36 17.53 14.20
C ILE A 131 -7.41 18.23 13.20
N LYS A 132 -6.12 18.14 13.45
CA LYS A 132 -5.07 18.67 12.58
C LYS A 132 -4.27 17.54 11.94
N ASP A 133 -3.44 17.91 10.98
CA ASP A 133 -2.50 16.98 10.34
C ASP A 133 -3.19 15.86 9.55
N VAL A 134 -4.25 16.18 8.84
CA VAL A 134 -5.02 15.25 8.01
C VAL A 134 -4.63 15.39 6.54
N VAL A 135 -4.07 14.33 5.97
CA VAL A 135 -3.69 14.29 4.55
C VAL A 135 -4.93 14.41 3.67
N GLY A 136 -4.89 15.34 2.74
CA GLY A 136 -6.01 15.67 1.85
C GLY A 136 -6.93 16.77 2.39
N VAL A 137 -6.69 17.27 3.61
CA VAL A 137 -7.40 18.44 4.19
C VAL A 137 -6.41 19.57 4.45
N ASP A 138 -5.63 19.49 5.51
CA ASP A 138 -4.64 20.49 5.91
C ASP A 138 -3.19 20.08 5.57
N ILE A 139 -2.91 18.80 5.32
CA ILE A 139 -1.66 18.34 4.72
C ILE A 139 -1.89 18.08 3.23
N LYS A 140 -1.21 18.83 2.37
CA LYS A 140 -1.13 18.53 0.94
C LYS A 140 -0.37 17.24 0.70
N PHE A 141 -0.83 16.46 -0.25
CA PHE A 141 -0.16 15.25 -0.69
C PHE A 141 0.39 15.40 -2.12
N ASP A 142 1.37 14.58 -2.45
CA ASP A 142 1.94 14.52 -3.78
C ASP A 142 1.23 13.44 -4.60
N GLU A 143 0.89 13.79 -5.84
CA GLU A 143 0.18 12.88 -6.74
C GLU A 143 1.09 11.73 -7.16
N PRO A 144 0.72 10.46 -6.93
CA PRO A 144 1.54 9.32 -7.30
C PRO A 144 1.52 9.07 -8.82
N LYS A 145 2.58 8.41 -9.32
CA LYS A 145 2.65 7.86 -10.68
C LYS A 145 2.64 6.33 -10.58
N PRO A 146 1.52 5.72 -10.20
CA PRO A 146 1.45 4.31 -9.86
C PRO A 146 1.49 3.41 -11.10
N ASN A 147 1.80 2.12 -10.88
CA ASN A 147 1.60 1.08 -11.90
C ASN A 147 0.11 0.84 -12.15
N LEU A 148 -0.71 0.99 -11.11
CA LEU A 148 -2.16 0.78 -11.20
C LEU A 148 -2.92 1.86 -10.42
N ARG A 149 -3.88 2.52 -11.09
CA ARG A 149 -4.90 3.35 -10.46
C ARG A 149 -6.19 2.56 -10.34
N LEU A 150 -6.76 2.52 -9.16
CA LEU A 150 -8.00 1.81 -8.89
C LEU A 150 -9.02 2.75 -8.25
N ASP A 151 -10.09 3.05 -8.96
CA ASP A 151 -11.24 3.75 -8.38
C ASP A 151 -11.99 2.83 -7.40
N ASN A 152 -12.07 3.26 -6.16
CA ASN A 152 -12.79 2.60 -5.10
C ASN A 152 -13.83 3.52 -4.43
N THR A 153 -14.36 4.48 -5.20
CA THR A 153 -15.46 5.35 -4.78
C THR A 153 -16.69 4.53 -4.43
N LYS A 154 -16.96 3.44 -5.15
CA LYS A 154 -17.98 2.46 -4.76
C LYS A 154 -17.34 1.30 -4.01
N LEU A 155 -17.83 1.03 -2.78
CA LEU A 155 -17.39 -0.13 -1.98
C LEU A 155 -18.13 -1.40 -2.43
N ASP A 156 -18.10 -1.67 -3.70
CA ASP A 156 -18.65 -2.87 -4.31
C ASP A 156 -17.55 -3.73 -4.92
N LYS A 157 -17.85 -4.97 -5.26
CA LYS A 157 -17.00 -5.85 -6.05
C LYS A 157 -15.57 -6.01 -5.50
N LEU A 158 -15.44 -6.06 -4.17
CA LEU A 158 -14.14 -6.14 -3.52
C LEU A 158 -13.29 -7.29 -4.05
N ASP A 159 -13.89 -8.48 -4.21
CA ASP A 159 -13.18 -9.67 -4.70
C ASP A 159 -12.79 -9.52 -6.18
N GLU A 160 -13.66 -8.92 -7.02
CA GLU A 160 -13.34 -8.65 -8.43
C GLU A 160 -12.18 -7.65 -8.55
N LYS A 161 -12.21 -6.58 -7.75
CA LYS A 161 -11.14 -5.58 -7.70
C LYS A 161 -9.81 -6.19 -7.22
N ALA A 162 -9.86 -7.01 -6.18
CA ALA A 162 -8.66 -7.70 -5.68
C ALA A 162 -8.11 -8.71 -6.70
N ARG A 163 -9.00 -9.43 -7.41
CA ARG A 163 -8.61 -10.33 -8.51
C ARG A 163 -7.96 -9.54 -9.65
N PHE A 164 -8.52 -8.42 -10.05
CA PHE A 164 -7.93 -7.54 -11.06
C PHE A 164 -6.54 -7.05 -10.67
N ILE A 165 -6.35 -6.63 -9.40
CA ILE A 165 -5.03 -6.25 -8.88
C ILE A 165 -4.06 -7.43 -8.95
N PHE A 166 -4.51 -8.62 -8.55
CA PHE A 166 -3.70 -9.83 -8.60
C PHE A 166 -3.24 -10.13 -10.03
N ASP A 167 -4.16 -10.10 -11.00
CA ASP A 167 -3.85 -10.39 -12.40
C ASP A 167 -2.87 -9.37 -13.00
N GLU A 168 -3.02 -8.07 -12.67
CA GLU A 168 -2.07 -7.02 -13.09
C GLU A 168 -0.70 -7.20 -12.43
N PHE A 169 -0.68 -7.54 -11.13
CA PHE A 169 0.58 -7.85 -10.46
C PHE A 169 1.26 -9.08 -11.07
N MET A 170 0.53 -10.13 -11.40
CA MET A 170 1.09 -11.35 -12.01
C MET A 170 1.68 -11.10 -13.40
N LYS A 171 1.15 -10.16 -14.16
CA LYS A 171 1.76 -9.71 -15.44
C LYS A 171 3.07 -8.95 -15.20
N PHE A 172 3.14 -8.20 -14.11
CA PHE A 172 4.31 -7.41 -13.72
C PHE A 172 5.38 -8.27 -13.05
N TYR A 173 4.97 -9.25 -12.25
CA TYR A 173 5.87 -10.10 -11.46
C TYR A 173 6.73 -10.95 -12.39
N PRO A 174 8.07 -10.92 -12.26
CA PRO A 174 8.95 -11.62 -13.20
C PRO A 174 8.69 -13.12 -13.21
N SER A 175 8.41 -13.66 -14.36
CA SER A 175 8.21 -15.10 -14.60
C SER A 175 9.52 -15.86 -14.43
N SER A 176 9.97 -16.05 -13.21
CA SER A 176 11.12 -16.90 -12.90
C SER A 176 10.65 -18.33 -12.65
N SER A 177 9.99 -18.98 -13.60
CA SER A 177 9.66 -20.42 -13.48
C SER A 177 9.04 -21.02 -14.73
N ALA A 178 9.59 -20.72 -15.89
CA ALA A 178 9.28 -21.52 -17.07
C ALA A 178 10.31 -22.65 -17.30
N HIS A 179 10.90 -23.25 -16.24
CA HIS A 179 11.76 -24.42 -16.39
C HIS A 179 11.89 -25.21 -15.09
N ILE A 180 10.88 -25.92 -14.62
CA ILE A 180 11.04 -27.13 -13.78
C ILE A 180 9.80 -28.05 -13.91
N PHE A 181 9.23 -28.27 -15.08
CA PHE A 181 8.39 -29.46 -15.30
C PHE A 181 8.41 -29.85 -16.79
N SER A 182 9.57 -30.20 -17.28
CA SER A 182 9.71 -31.04 -18.48
C SER A 182 10.99 -31.83 -18.32
N ASN A 183 10.92 -32.96 -17.61
CA ASN A 183 11.72 -34.16 -17.82
C ASN A 183 11.53 -35.11 -16.64
N SER A 184 10.52 -35.93 -16.73
CA SER A 184 10.55 -37.26 -16.15
C SER A 184 9.78 -38.20 -17.12
N LYS A 185 10.55 -38.70 -18.06
CA LYS A 185 10.17 -39.97 -18.68
C LYS A 185 10.71 -41.11 -17.81
#